data_39bc692bc7da75b7a6a538f114416530
#
_entry.id   39bc692bc7da75b7a6a538f114416530
#
_cell.length_a   1.000
_cell.length_b   1.000
_cell.length_c   1.000
_cell.angle_alpha   90.00
_cell.angle_beta   90.00
_cell.angle_gamma   90.00
#
_symmetry.space_group_name_H-M   'P 1'
#
loop_
_entity.id
_entity.type
_entity.pdbx_description
1 polymer ?
#
loop_
_entity_poly.entity_id
_entity_poly.type
_entity_poly.pdbx_seq_one_letter_code
_entity_poly.pdbx_strand_id
1 'polypeptide(L)'
;MKTPVAYPWYVLISVSVAVIGCGAEDQPGPQIKGRITLNGDPLPTGIVIFSPDTENGNTSKHELRAQIDPANPGVYELKSDGDSDSLGWYRVAVFAIESPNRMTPPVWLVDRKYANVETSGLAVEVITNPSDGAYDFELER
;
A
#
# COMPACT_ATOMS: atom_id res chain seq x y z
N MET A 1 -21.84 78.77 -31.16
CA MET A 1 -22.39 77.43 -31.45
C MET A 1 -21.30 76.37 -31.12
N LYS A 2 -21.45 75.70 -30.03
CA LYS A 2 -20.50 74.67 -29.58
C LYS A 2 -21.13 73.30 -29.76
N THR A 3 -20.56 72.48 -30.66
CA THR A 3 -20.97 71.08 -30.82
C THR A 3 -20.35 70.23 -29.72
N PRO A 4 -21.11 69.39 -29.03
CA PRO A 4 -20.50 68.46 -28.08
C PRO A 4 -19.91 67.27 -28.81
N VAL A 5 -18.66 67.01 -28.50
CA VAL A 5 -17.93 65.80 -28.94
C VAL A 5 -18.41 64.65 -28.12
N ALA A 6 -19.07 63.69 -28.73
CA ALA A 6 -19.44 62.41 -28.11
C ALA A 6 -18.19 61.49 -28.04
N TYR A 7 -17.82 61.11 -26.84
CA TYR A 7 -16.78 60.11 -26.65
C TYR A 7 -17.45 58.72 -26.74
N PRO A 8 -16.95 57.82 -27.59
CA PRO A 8 -17.42 56.44 -27.55
C PRO A 8 -16.80 55.72 -26.34
N TRP A 9 -17.64 55.25 -25.48
CA TRP A 9 -17.30 54.46 -24.34
C TRP A 9 -16.97 53.07 -24.83
N TYR A 10 -15.67 52.78 -24.93
CA TYR A 10 -15.19 51.41 -25.12
C TYR A 10 -15.36 50.64 -23.80
N VAL A 11 -16.35 49.78 -23.77
CA VAL A 11 -16.50 48.78 -22.70
C VAL A 11 -15.50 47.69 -22.98
N LEU A 12 -14.39 47.70 -22.28
CA LEU A 12 -13.44 46.58 -22.24
C LEU A 12 -14.07 45.44 -21.43
N ILE A 13 -14.66 44.49 -22.14
CA ILE A 13 -15.09 43.25 -21.55
C ILE A 13 -13.82 42.38 -21.33
N SER A 14 -13.30 42.36 -20.10
CA SER A 14 -12.26 41.45 -19.68
C SER A 14 -12.86 40.06 -19.56
N VAL A 15 -12.65 39.24 -20.60
CA VAL A 15 -12.95 37.80 -20.51
C VAL A 15 -11.86 37.15 -19.64
N SER A 16 -12.19 36.98 -18.37
CA SER A 16 -11.38 36.17 -17.47
C SER A 16 -11.57 34.70 -17.84
N VAL A 17 -10.64 34.14 -18.59
CA VAL A 17 -10.54 32.69 -18.82
C VAL A 17 -10.08 32.07 -17.49
N ALA A 18 -11.02 31.54 -16.72
CA ALA A 18 -10.70 30.66 -15.61
C ALA A 18 -10.18 29.35 -16.19
N VAL A 19 -8.86 29.18 -16.20
CA VAL A 19 -8.23 27.89 -16.45
C VAL A 19 -8.52 27.04 -15.23
N ILE A 20 -9.59 26.22 -15.31
CA ILE A 20 -9.81 25.13 -14.37
C ILE A 20 -8.74 24.10 -14.70
N GLY A 21 -7.60 24.20 -14.03
CA GLY A 21 -6.62 23.14 -14.00
C GLY A 21 -7.24 21.93 -13.30
N CYS A 22 -7.69 20.93 -14.07
CA CYS A 22 -7.85 19.59 -13.56
C CYS A 22 -6.45 19.08 -13.24
N GLY A 23 -5.95 19.41 -12.06
CA GLY A 23 -4.93 18.64 -11.41
C GLY A 23 -5.59 17.30 -11.05
N ALA A 24 -5.26 16.25 -11.77
CA ALA A 24 -5.44 14.91 -11.25
C ALA A 24 -4.57 14.87 -9.99
N GLU A 25 -5.17 15.02 -8.82
CA GLU A 25 -4.52 14.70 -7.58
C GLU A 25 -4.26 13.19 -7.67
N ASP A 26 -2.98 12.83 -7.83
CA ASP A 26 -2.51 11.48 -7.57
C ASP A 26 -2.88 11.18 -6.12
N GLN A 27 -4.04 10.57 -5.92
CA GLN A 27 -4.41 10.08 -4.60
C GLN A 27 -3.40 8.99 -4.26
N PRO A 28 -2.60 9.16 -3.20
CA PRO A 28 -1.71 8.10 -2.78
C PRO A 28 -2.56 6.86 -2.51
N GLY A 29 -2.17 5.73 -3.10
CA GLY A 29 -2.85 4.47 -2.87
C GLY A 29 -2.89 4.11 -1.38
N PRO A 30 -3.68 3.11 -0.99
CA PRO A 30 -3.81 2.72 0.42
C PRO A 30 -2.43 2.39 1.00
N GLN A 31 -2.10 3.01 2.13
CA GLN A 31 -0.90 2.67 2.87
C GLN A 31 -1.18 1.42 3.70
N ILE A 32 -0.50 0.34 3.36
CA ILE A 32 -0.61 -0.92 4.09
C ILE A 32 0.63 -1.03 4.97
N LYS A 33 0.46 -0.77 6.25
CA LYS A 33 1.50 -0.88 7.26
C LYS A 33 1.04 -1.79 8.39
N GLY A 34 1.88 -2.73 8.77
CA GLY A 34 1.55 -3.69 9.80
C GLY A 34 2.78 -4.19 10.55
N ARG A 35 2.52 -5.05 11.51
CA ARG A 35 3.52 -5.70 12.33
C ARG A 35 3.36 -7.21 12.28
N ILE A 36 4.48 -7.92 12.25
CA ILE A 36 4.50 -9.36 12.37
C ILE A 36 5.23 -9.75 13.65
N THR A 37 4.57 -10.57 14.44
CA THR A 37 5.15 -11.19 15.64
C THR A 37 5.20 -12.70 15.48
N LEU A 38 6.20 -13.32 16.07
CA LEU A 38 6.34 -14.77 16.17
C LEU A 38 6.36 -15.16 17.65
N ASN A 39 5.33 -15.88 18.10
CA ASN A 39 5.13 -16.20 19.53
C ASN A 39 5.19 -14.96 20.43
N GLY A 40 4.68 -13.81 19.97
CA GLY A 40 4.66 -12.54 20.70
C GLY A 40 5.90 -11.65 20.48
N ASP A 41 6.99 -12.16 19.92
CA ASP A 41 8.20 -11.40 19.66
C ASP A 41 8.20 -10.83 18.22
N PRO A 42 8.70 -9.60 18.01
CA PRO A 42 8.81 -9.03 16.66
C PRO A 42 9.69 -9.89 15.75
N LEU A 43 9.20 -10.19 14.55
CA LEU A 43 9.97 -10.96 13.56
C LEU A 43 11.15 -10.11 13.04
N PRO A 44 12.41 -10.56 13.20
CA PRO A 44 13.57 -9.71 12.94
C PRO A 44 13.81 -9.43 11.46
N THR A 45 13.40 -10.34 10.58
CA THR A 45 13.57 -10.22 9.13
C THR A 45 12.57 -11.07 8.39
N GLY A 46 12.30 -10.75 7.14
CA GLY A 46 11.43 -11.54 6.29
C GLY A 46 10.83 -10.71 5.16
N ILE A 47 10.07 -11.39 4.33
CA ILE A 47 9.30 -10.82 3.23
C ILE A 47 7.84 -11.16 3.49
N VAL A 48 6.99 -10.15 3.43
CA VAL A 48 5.53 -10.28 3.49
C VAL A 48 4.98 -10.18 2.08
N ILE A 49 4.14 -11.10 1.71
CA ILE A 49 3.55 -11.19 0.37
C ILE A 49 2.03 -11.18 0.52
N PHE A 50 1.38 -10.24 -0.15
CA PHE A 50 -0.07 -10.15 -0.28
C PHE A 50 -0.44 -10.59 -1.69
N SER A 51 -1.05 -11.76 -1.83
CA SER A 51 -1.53 -12.30 -3.10
C SER A 51 -3.04 -12.05 -3.22
N PRO A 52 -3.52 -11.47 -4.33
CA PRO A 52 -4.94 -11.19 -4.51
C PRO A 52 -5.78 -12.45 -4.33
N ASP A 53 -6.81 -12.38 -3.51
CA ASP A 53 -7.73 -13.49 -3.29
C ASP A 53 -8.91 -13.39 -4.26
N THR A 54 -8.75 -14.06 -5.39
CA THR A 54 -9.77 -14.07 -6.46
C THR A 54 -11.05 -14.79 -6.05
N GLU A 55 -10.98 -15.73 -5.11
CA GLU A 55 -12.15 -16.42 -4.58
C GLU A 55 -13.03 -15.48 -3.76
N ASN A 56 -12.43 -14.48 -3.11
CA ASN A 56 -13.12 -13.42 -2.39
C ASN A 56 -13.27 -12.12 -3.22
N GLY A 57 -13.20 -12.24 -4.55
CA GLY A 57 -13.55 -11.16 -5.48
C GLY A 57 -12.47 -10.11 -5.73
N ASN A 58 -11.23 -10.33 -5.28
CA ASN A 58 -10.15 -9.43 -5.63
C ASN A 58 -9.70 -9.68 -7.07
N THR A 59 -9.81 -8.66 -7.91
CA THR A 59 -9.47 -8.72 -9.34
C THR A 59 -8.09 -8.15 -9.66
N SER A 60 -7.34 -7.72 -8.65
CA SER A 60 -5.97 -7.24 -8.83
C SER A 60 -5.09 -8.33 -9.47
N LYS A 61 -4.19 -7.90 -10.35
CA LYS A 61 -3.28 -8.80 -11.07
C LYS A 61 -1.89 -8.83 -10.44
N HIS A 62 -1.66 -8.00 -9.43
CA HIS A 62 -0.34 -7.78 -8.85
C HIS A 62 -0.29 -8.21 -7.39
N GLU A 63 0.72 -9.00 -7.06
CA GLU A 63 1.09 -9.24 -5.66
C GLU A 63 1.78 -8.01 -5.09
N LEU A 64 1.47 -7.70 -3.84
CA LEU A 64 2.18 -6.67 -3.09
C LEU A 64 3.22 -7.34 -2.20
N ARG A 65 4.43 -6.78 -2.16
CA ARG A 65 5.54 -7.34 -1.39
C ARG A 65 6.21 -6.27 -0.55
N ALA A 66 6.51 -6.59 0.69
CA ALA A 66 7.31 -5.75 1.56
C ALA A 66 8.37 -6.58 2.28
N GLN A 67 9.50 -5.96 2.55
CA GLN A 67 10.52 -6.51 3.43
C GLN A 67 10.30 -5.97 4.83
N ILE A 68 10.49 -6.81 5.85
CA ILE A 68 10.54 -6.37 7.23
C ILE A 68 11.80 -5.53 7.41
N ASP A 69 11.65 -4.34 7.98
CA ASP A 69 12.75 -3.42 8.23
C ASP A 69 13.66 -3.96 9.35
N PRO A 70 14.93 -4.26 9.06
CA PRO A 70 15.86 -4.75 10.08
C PRO A 70 16.12 -3.74 11.22
N ALA A 71 15.92 -2.43 10.95
CA ALA A 71 16.04 -1.38 11.95
C ALA A 71 14.81 -1.30 12.87
N ASN A 72 13.66 -1.79 12.39
CA ASN A 72 12.40 -1.84 13.13
C ASN A 72 11.80 -3.26 13.03
N PRO A 73 12.32 -4.23 13.79
CA PRO A 73 11.89 -5.62 13.72
C PRO A 73 10.37 -5.77 13.80
N GLY A 74 9.84 -6.64 12.96
CA GLY A 74 8.41 -6.89 12.84
C GLY A 74 7.65 -5.90 11.98
N VAL A 75 8.14 -4.69 11.74
CA VAL A 75 7.43 -3.67 10.97
C VAL A 75 7.64 -3.87 9.48
N TYR A 76 6.55 -3.81 8.71
CA TYR A 76 6.58 -3.81 7.25
C TYR A 76 5.66 -2.73 6.69
N GLU A 77 5.97 -2.25 5.50
CA GLU A 77 5.17 -1.28 4.78
C GLU A 77 5.10 -1.68 3.30
N LEU A 78 3.89 -1.92 2.83
CA LEU A 78 3.60 -2.16 1.43
C LEU A 78 3.25 -0.84 0.76
N LYS A 79 3.94 -0.54 -0.32
CA LYS A 79 3.62 0.60 -1.18
C LYS A 79 2.76 0.07 -2.33
N SER A 80 1.56 0.60 -2.46
CA SER A 80 0.80 0.43 -3.68
C SER A 80 1.16 1.57 -4.63
N ASP A 81 1.32 1.27 -5.90
CA ASP A 81 1.70 2.25 -6.94
C ASP A 81 0.55 3.22 -7.31
N GLY A 82 -0.35 3.51 -6.36
CA GLY A 82 -1.43 4.49 -6.54
C GLY A 82 -2.66 3.96 -7.26
N ASP A 83 -2.65 2.70 -7.69
CA ASP A 83 -3.81 2.09 -8.31
C ASP A 83 -4.87 1.73 -7.27
N SER A 84 -6.11 2.20 -7.50
CA SER A 84 -7.30 1.79 -6.75
C SER A 84 -7.53 0.26 -6.77
N ASP A 85 -6.82 -0.43 -7.65
CA ASP A 85 -6.85 -1.88 -7.79
C ASP A 85 -6.17 -2.64 -6.64
N SER A 86 -5.54 -1.92 -5.68
CA SER A 86 -4.93 -2.52 -4.50
C SER A 86 -5.91 -2.81 -3.36
N LEU A 87 -7.18 -2.45 -3.50
CA LEU A 87 -8.21 -2.72 -2.51
C LEU A 87 -8.80 -4.12 -2.67
N GLY A 88 -9.23 -4.72 -1.58
CA GLY A 88 -9.90 -6.01 -1.57
C GLY A 88 -9.19 -7.06 -0.72
N TRP A 89 -9.64 -8.31 -0.86
CA TRP A 89 -9.12 -9.43 -0.08
C TRP A 89 -7.79 -9.96 -0.61
N TYR A 90 -6.89 -10.25 0.30
CA TYR A 90 -5.59 -10.83 0.02
C TYR A 90 -5.32 -12.03 0.91
N ARG A 91 -4.72 -13.07 0.34
CA ARG A 91 -4.04 -14.12 1.09
C ARG A 91 -2.62 -13.69 1.37
N VAL A 92 -2.15 -13.91 2.57
CA VAL A 92 -0.85 -13.40 3.02
C VAL A 92 0.12 -14.55 3.25
N ALA A 93 1.33 -14.41 2.78
CA ALA A 93 2.44 -15.29 3.10
C ALA A 93 3.56 -14.50 3.77
N VAL A 94 4.28 -15.17 4.66
CA VAL A 94 5.45 -14.61 5.34
C VAL A 94 6.62 -15.57 5.15
N PHE A 95 7.61 -15.12 4.40
CA PHE A 95 8.84 -15.84 4.14
C PHE A 95 9.95 -15.26 4.99
N ALA A 96 10.45 -16.02 5.97
CA ALA A 96 11.49 -15.57 6.88
C ALA A 96 12.54 -16.63 7.08
N ILE A 97 13.74 -16.35 6.60
CA ILE A 97 14.94 -17.16 6.79
C ILE A 97 16.06 -16.29 7.33
N GLU A 98 16.93 -16.90 8.09
CA GLU A 98 18.16 -16.31 8.57
C GLU A 98 19.35 -17.10 8.05
N SER A 99 20.34 -16.40 7.52
CA SER A 99 21.61 -16.98 7.12
C SER A 99 22.72 -16.29 7.91
N PRO A 100 23.17 -16.86 9.02
CA PRO A 100 24.18 -16.23 9.89
C PRO A 100 25.49 -15.93 9.16
N ASN A 101 25.82 -16.76 8.17
CA ASN A 101 26.96 -16.54 7.28
C ASN A 101 26.76 -17.33 5.97
N ARG A 102 27.65 -17.09 4.98
CA ARG A 102 27.57 -17.76 3.66
C ARG A 102 27.82 -19.27 3.69
N MET A 103 28.38 -19.80 4.77
CA MET A 103 28.72 -21.22 4.90
C MET A 103 27.70 -22.02 5.70
N THR A 104 26.80 -21.31 6.42
CA THR A 104 25.77 -21.95 7.22
C THR A 104 24.48 -22.07 6.41
N PRO A 105 23.84 -23.23 6.36
CA PRO A 105 22.52 -23.36 5.73
C PRO A 105 21.52 -22.37 6.32
N PRO A 106 20.62 -21.82 5.50
CA PRO A 106 19.58 -20.90 5.98
C PRO A 106 18.67 -21.64 6.96
N VAL A 107 18.33 -20.94 8.04
CA VAL A 107 17.41 -21.43 9.06
C VAL A 107 16.06 -20.72 8.90
N TRP A 108 14.98 -21.49 8.89
CA TRP A 108 13.63 -20.94 8.90
C TRP A 108 13.31 -20.36 10.26
N LEU A 109 12.92 -19.09 10.28
CA LEU A 109 12.48 -18.40 11.50
C LEU A 109 11.02 -18.70 11.83
N VAL A 110 10.21 -18.92 10.80
CA VAL A 110 8.78 -19.24 10.90
C VAL A 110 8.49 -20.65 10.37
N ASP A 111 7.34 -21.21 10.73
CA ASP A 111 6.89 -22.47 10.11
C ASP A 111 6.74 -22.28 8.59
N ARG A 112 7.17 -23.28 7.81
CA ARG A 112 7.11 -23.25 6.35
C ARG A 112 5.71 -23.08 5.79
N LYS A 113 4.66 -23.43 6.56
CA LYS A 113 3.27 -23.21 6.15
C LYS A 113 3.00 -21.74 5.82
N TYR A 114 3.64 -20.82 6.55
CA TYR A 114 3.44 -19.38 6.32
C TYR A 114 4.10 -18.86 5.04
N ALA A 115 5.07 -19.57 4.51
CA ALA A 115 5.75 -19.16 3.27
C ALA A 115 4.91 -19.38 1.99
N ASN A 116 3.76 -20.00 2.10
CA ASN A 116 2.85 -20.25 0.99
C ASN A 116 1.46 -19.70 1.31
N VAL A 117 0.92 -18.88 0.40
CA VAL A 117 -0.40 -18.26 0.53
C VAL A 117 -1.55 -19.26 0.68
N GLU A 118 -1.40 -20.48 0.13
CA GLU A 118 -2.42 -21.53 0.22
C GLU A 118 -2.45 -22.22 1.58
N THR A 119 -1.32 -22.22 2.29
CA THR A 119 -1.18 -22.96 3.56
C THR A 119 -1.01 -22.06 4.78
N SER A 120 -0.76 -20.77 4.57
CA SER A 120 -0.50 -19.82 5.66
C SER A 120 -1.68 -19.64 6.60
N GLY A 121 -2.89 -19.73 6.07
CA GLY A 121 -4.12 -19.42 6.81
C GLY A 121 -4.30 -17.94 7.13
N LEU A 122 -3.45 -17.07 6.58
CA LEU A 122 -3.50 -15.63 6.79
C LEU A 122 -4.25 -14.96 5.63
N ALA A 123 -5.25 -14.15 5.97
CA ALA A 123 -6.00 -13.36 5.01
C ALA A 123 -6.36 -12.00 5.60
N VAL A 124 -6.49 -10.99 4.75
CA VAL A 124 -6.85 -9.65 5.16
C VAL A 124 -7.53 -8.90 4.03
N GLU A 125 -8.46 -8.02 4.36
CA GLU A 125 -9.06 -7.07 3.43
C GLU A 125 -8.32 -5.73 3.48
N VAL A 126 -7.80 -5.31 2.34
CA VAL A 126 -7.19 -3.98 2.19
C VAL A 126 -8.28 -2.98 1.89
N ILE A 127 -8.43 -1.99 2.77
CA ILE A 127 -9.45 -0.95 2.69
C ILE A 127 -8.82 0.45 2.76
N THR A 128 -9.55 1.46 2.34
CA THR A 128 -9.05 2.84 2.24
C THR A 128 -8.68 3.44 3.60
N ASN A 129 -9.47 3.15 4.64
CA ASN A 129 -9.27 3.68 5.99
C ASN A 129 -9.23 2.54 7.01
N PRO A 130 -8.11 1.81 7.12
CA PRO A 130 -7.98 0.73 8.09
C PRO A 130 -7.88 1.27 9.51
N SER A 131 -8.34 0.47 10.47
CA SER A 131 -8.06 0.71 11.88
C SER A 131 -6.60 0.40 12.20
N ASP A 132 -6.10 0.93 13.32
CA ASP A 132 -4.76 0.61 13.81
C ASP A 132 -4.64 -0.90 14.03
N GLY A 133 -3.55 -1.49 13.55
CA GLY A 133 -3.29 -2.93 13.65
C GLY A 133 -4.11 -3.82 12.70
N ALA A 134 -4.86 -3.25 11.75
CA ALA A 134 -5.66 -4.02 10.79
C ALA A 134 -4.82 -5.01 9.95
N TYR A 135 -3.54 -4.72 9.81
CA TYR A 135 -2.59 -5.54 9.03
C TYR A 135 -1.51 -6.17 9.90
N ASP A 136 -1.77 -6.32 11.19
CA ASP A 136 -0.87 -7.03 12.10
C ASP A 136 -1.13 -8.54 12.05
N PHE A 137 -0.06 -9.32 12.03
CA PHE A 137 -0.14 -10.78 12.03
C PHE A 137 0.69 -11.35 13.16
N GLU A 138 0.08 -12.28 13.90
CA GLU A 138 0.75 -13.08 14.90
C GLU A 138 0.96 -14.49 14.36
N LEU A 139 2.21 -14.93 14.32
CA LEU A 139 2.62 -16.25 13.86
C LEU A 139 2.99 -17.12 15.06
N GLU A 140 2.73 -18.42 14.94
CA GLU A 140 3.09 -19.42 15.90
C GLU A 140 4.07 -20.44 15.28
N ARG A 141 4.96 -20.98 16.10
CA ARG A 141 5.84 -22.09 15.70
C ARG A 141 5.20 -23.42 15.94
#